data_82d56f24e5f0897b3a25fdc4041a32b3
#
_entry.id   82d56f24e5f0897b3a25fdc4041a32b3
#
_cell.length_a   1.000
_cell.length_b   1.000
_cell.length_c   1.000
_cell.angle_alpha   90.00
_cell.angle_beta   90.00
_cell.angle_gamma   90.00
#
_symmetry.space_group_name_H-M   'P 1'
#
loop_
_entity.id
_entity.type
_entity.pdbx_description
1 polymer ?
#
loop_
_entity_poly.entity_id
_entity_poly.type
_entity_poly.pdbx_seq_one_letter_code
_entity_poly.pdbx_strand_id
1 'polypeptide(L)'
;MKNTLNAIWAVVFLHLPFDVLALEQGAAVSVTPLIRTTHSWDGQPIVYPAGQAEITGMSIEIAPGAETGWHRHPVPSFAVILQGTLEVKLKDDRVKRLQAGEALIEVVNTDHVGRNVGDIPVKLVLFYAGVVGQALTTQEKP
;
A
#
# COMPACT_ATOMS: atom_id res chain seq x y z
N MET A 1 -5.86 -12.76 -66.63
CA MET A 1 -6.07 -11.98 -65.40
C MET A 1 -5.99 -12.94 -64.21
N LYS A 2 -4.92 -12.89 -63.42
CA LYS A 2 -4.68 -13.73 -62.24
C LYS A 2 -4.92 -12.88 -60.99
N ASN A 3 -6.01 -13.14 -60.26
CA ASN A 3 -6.28 -12.50 -59.01
C ASN A 3 -5.46 -13.21 -57.91
N THR A 4 -4.50 -12.51 -57.31
CA THR A 4 -3.79 -12.95 -56.12
C THR A 4 -4.58 -12.44 -54.87
N LEU A 5 -5.20 -13.37 -54.13
CA LEU A 5 -5.77 -13.07 -52.81
C LEU A 5 -4.63 -12.95 -51.80
N ASN A 6 -4.43 -11.76 -51.26
CA ASN A 6 -3.54 -11.56 -50.14
C ASN A 6 -4.33 -11.91 -48.83
N ALA A 7 -3.96 -13.03 -48.21
CA ALA A 7 -4.45 -13.39 -46.90
C ALA A 7 -3.71 -12.58 -45.83
N ILE A 8 -4.43 -11.67 -45.15
CA ILE A 8 -3.92 -10.95 -43.98
C ILE A 8 -4.07 -11.87 -42.75
N TRP A 9 -2.96 -12.36 -42.21
CA TRP A 9 -2.94 -13.10 -40.95
C TRP A 9 -3.01 -12.09 -39.79
N ALA A 10 -4.15 -12.02 -39.11
CA ALA A 10 -4.26 -11.27 -37.88
C ALA A 10 -3.62 -12.07 -36.74
N VAL A 11 -2.51 -11.60 -36.22
CA VAL A 11 -1.87 -12.18 -35.02
C VAL A 11 -2.67 -11.68 -33.81
N VAL A 12 -3.51 -12.55 -33.26
CA VAL A 12 -4.19 -12.31 -31.99
C VAL A 12 -3.19 -12.57 -30.87
N PHE A 13 -2.68 -11.51 -30.25
CA PHE A 13 -1.94 -11.62 -28.99
C PHE A 13 -2.92 -11.99 -27.87
N LEU A 14 -2.94 -13.27 -27.51
CA LEU A 14 -3.62 -13.73 -26.32
C LEU A 14 -2.84 -13.24 -25.09
N HIS A 15 -3.31 -12.18 -24.46
CA HIS A 15 -2.80 -11.72 -23.17
C HIS A 15 -3.27 -12.73 -22.12
N LEU A 16 -2.43 -13.70 -21.81
CA LEU A 16 -2.63 -14.54 -20.65
C LEU A 16 -2.47 -13.67 -19.39
N PRO A 17 -3.41 -13.71 -18.44
CA PRO A 17 -3.20 -13.03 -17.17
C PRO A 17 -1.97 -13.68 -16.50
N PHE A 18 -0.96 -12.87 -16.21
CA PHE A 18 0.16 -13.32 -15.40
C PHE A 18 -0.39 -13.64 -14.00
N ASP A 19 -0.50 -14.92 -13.68
CA ASP A 19 -0.78 -15.37 -12.33
C ASP A 19 0.38 -14.97 -11.41
N VAL A 20 0.12 -13.99 -10.54
CA VAL A 20 1.10 -13.45 -9.58
C VAL A 20 1.35 -14.43 -8.41
N LEU A 21 0.67 -15.56 -8.36
CA LEU A 21 0.83 -16.56 -7.31
C LEU A 21 1.90 -17.58 -7.72
N ALA A 22 3.18 -17.20 -7.54
CA ALA A 22 4.32 -18.09 -7.75
C ALA A 22 4.51 -19.15 -6.65
N LEU A 23 3.64 -19.17 -5.63
CA LEU A 23 3.63 -20.20 -4.57
C LEU A 23 2.63 -21.29 -4.95
N GLU A 24 3.11 -22.52 -5.08
CA GLU A 24 2.23 -23.69 -5.26
C GLU A 24 1.29 -23.82 -4.05
N GLN A 25 0.00 -23.73 -4.30
CA GLN A 25 -1.03 -23.99 -3.29
C GLN A 25 -1.16 -25.49 -3.12
N GLY A 26 -0.53 -26.02 -2.07
CA GLY A 26 -0.71 -27.41 -1.62
C GLY A 26 -1.61 -27.48 -0.38
N ALA A 27 -1.97 -28.67 0.05
CA ALA A 27 -2.79 -28.89 1.27
C ALA A 27 -2.18 -28.24 2.55
N ALA A 28 -0.88 -27.92 2.55
CA ALA A 28 -0.13 -27.33 3.66
C ALA A 28 0.14 -25.82 3.50
N VAL A 29 -0.16 -25.22 2.33
CA VAL A 29 0.12 -23.79 2.06
C VAL A 29 -1.15 -23.11 1.55
N SER A 30 -1.59 -22.07 2.26
CA SER A 30 -2.68 -21.19 1.85
C SER A 30 -2.16 -19.80 1.59
N VAL A 31 -2.47 -19.23 0.43
CA VAL A 31 -2.05 -17.88 0.04
C VAL A 31 -3.27 -16.99 -0.11
N THR A 32 -3.32 -15.91 0.67
CA THR A 32 -4.39 -14.91 0.60
C THR A 32 -3.79 -13.56 0.21
N PRO A 33 -4.06 -13.04 -0.98
CA PRO A 33 -3.66 -11.69 -1.36
C PRO A 33 -4.34 -10.66 -0.47
N LEU A 34 -3.57 -9.74 0.14
CA LEU A 34 -4.13 -8.68 0.97
C LEU A 34 -4.44 -7.42 0.14
N ILE A 35 -3.54 -7.04 -0.77
CA ILE A 35 -3.72 -5.87 -1.63
C ILE A 35 -2.88 -5.98 -2.90
N ARG A 36 -3.41 -5.48 -4.01
CA ARG A 36 -2.69 -5.26 -5.26
C ARG A 36 -3.17 -3.95 -5.87
N THR A 37 -2.30 -2.96 -5.95
CA THR A 37 -2.64 -1.63 -6.46
C THR A 37 -1.41 -0.93 -7.03
N THR A 38 -1.63 0.07 -7.89
CA THR A 38 -0.62 1.00 -8.37
C THR A 38 -0.77 2.39 -7.75
N HIS A 39 -1.74 2.55 -6.82
CA HIS A 39 -2.09 3.82 -6.21
C HIS A 39 -2.17 3.69 -4.69
N SER A 40 -1.83 4.76 -3.99
CA SER A 40 -2.16 4.96 -2.58
C SER A 40 -3.67 5.08 -2.38
N TRP A 41 -4.13 4.98 -1.16
CA TRP A 41 -5.58 4.96 -0.88
C TRP A 41 -6.31 6.28 -1.21
N ASP A 42 -5.59 7.38 -1.38
CA ASP A 42 -6.14 8.67 -1.84
C ASP A 42 -6.24 8.77 -3.38
N GLY A 43 -5.79 7.73 -4.10
CA GLY A 43 -5.84 7.65 -5.56
C GLY A 43 -4.61 8.19 -6.28
N GLN A 44 -3.56 8.60 -5.56
CA GLN A 44 -2.31 9.05 -6.18
C GLN A 44 -1.46 7.86 -6.63
N PRO A 45 -0.76 7.93 -7.77
CA PRO A 45 0.10 6.85 -8.23
C PRO A 45 1.29 6.66 -7.27
N ILE A 46 1.65 5.38 -7.04
CA ILE A 46 2.84 5.03 -6.27
C ILE A 46 4.08 5.29 -7.15
N VAL A 47 5.00 6.10 -6.62
CA VAL A 47 6.29 6.39 -7.27
C VAL A 47 7.40 6.06 -6.27
N TYR A 48 8.31 5.16 -6.66
CA TYR A 48 9.48 4.87 -5.84
C TYR A 48 10.53 5.98 -5.99
N PRO A 49 11.15 6.44 -4.89
CA PRO A 49 12.17 7.48 -4.95
C PRO A 49 13.42 6.98 -5.70
N ALA A 50 14.08 7.89 -6.41
CA ALA A 50 15.36 7.61 -7.09
C ALA A 50 16.51 7.69 -6.09
N GLY A 51 17.48 6.75 -6.17
CA GLY A 51 18.66 6.70 -5.30
C GLY A 51 18.96 5.29 -4.83
N GLN A 52 19.85 5.17 -3.83
CA GLN A 52 20.15 3.89 -3.20
C GLN A 52 18.96 3.49 -2.32
N ALA A 53 18.22 2.46 -2.74
CA ALA A 53 17.02 2.00 -2.05
C ALA A 53 17.32 1.56 -0.62
N GLU A 54 16.44 1.93 0.31
CA GLU A 54 16.44 1.50 1.71
C GLU A 54 15.03 1.16 2.15
N ILE A 55 14.85 -0.03 2.72
CA ILE A 55 13.58 -0.45 3.32
C ILE A 55 13.71 -0.37 4.84
N THR A 56 12.78 0.35 5.47
CA THR A 56 12.69 0.41 6.93
C THR A 56 11.38 -0.21 7.39
N GLY A 57 11.46 -1.25 8.21
CA GLY A 57 10.29 -1.90 8.83
C GLY A 57 10.10 -1.44 10.27
N MET A 58 8.84 -1.19 10.66
CA MET A 58 8.46 -0.81 12.03
C MET A 58 7.26 -1.62 12.51
N SER A 59 7.26 -1.94 13.81
CA SER A 59 6.06 -2.36 14.53
C SER A 59 5.54 -1.17 15.31
N ILE A 60 4.26 -0.85 15.13
CA ILE A 60 3.62 0.30 15.76
C ILE A 60 2.46 -0.18 16.62
N GLU A 61 2.32 0.39 17.82
CA GLU A 61 1.19 0.15 18.70
C GLU A 61 0.55 1.49 19.10
N ILE A 62 -0.79 1.58 18.96
CA ILE A 62 -1.56 2.78 19.30
C ILE A 62 -2.60 2.38 20.33
N ALA A 63 -2.52 2.95 21.53
CA ALA A 63 -3.48 2.69 22.61
C ALA A 63 -4.91 3.10 22.21
N PRO A 64 -5.97 2.53 22.81
CA PRO A 64 -7.34 2.93 22.57
C PRO A 64 -7.55 4.45 22.73
N GLY A 65 -8.17 5.09 21.73
CA GLY A 65 -8.43 6.51 21.68
C GLY A 65 -7.21 7.42 21.39
N ALA A 66 -5.99 6.87 21.35
CA ALA A 66 -4.79 7.61 21.03
C ALA A 66 -4.65 7.85 19.51
N GLU A 67 -3.82 8.83 19.14
CA GLU A 67 -3.51 9.18 17.74
C GLU A 67 -2.03 9.50 17.55
N THR A 68 -1.57 9.40 16.30
CA THR A 68 -0.16 9.62 15.91
C THR A 68 0.25 11.10 15.91
N GLY A 69 -0.70 12.02 15.93
CA GLY A 69 -0.49 13.41 15.52
C GLY A 69 -0.43 13.58 14.00
N TRP A 70 -0.60 14.82 13.53
CA TRP A 70 -0.54 15.14 12.11
C TRP A 70 0.90 15.03 11.58
N HIS A 71 1.06 14.24 10.52
CA HIS A 71 2.35 13.99 9.90
C HIS A 71 2.19 13.61 8.43
N ARG A 72 3.30 13.53 7.70
CA ARG A 72 3.36 13.04 6.32
C ARG A 72 4.57 12.16 6.10
N HIS A 73 4.48 11.27 5.12
CA HIS A 73 5.58 10.45 4.65
C HIS A 73 6.04 10.92 3.28
N PRO A 74 7.34 11.30 3.09
CA PRO A 74 7.86 11.69 1.79
C PRO A 74 8.18 10.49 0.88
N VAL A 75 7.94 9.27 1.34
CA VAL A 75 8.21 8.01 0.65
C VAL A 75 7.00 7.09 0.73
N PRO A 76 6.80 6.16 -0.22
CA PRO A 76 5.76 5.15 -0.12
C PRO A 76 5.90 4.31 1.15
N SER A 77 4.79 4.02 1.80
CA SER A 77 4.73 3.13 2.94
C SER A 77 3.55 2.15 2.84
N PHE A 78 3.77 0.95 3.38
CA PHE A 78 2.89 -0.19 3.24
C PHE A 78 2.65 -0.80 4.61
N ALA A 79 1.39 -0.82 5.04
CA ALA A 79 1.02 -1.33 6.36
C ALA A 79 0.11 -2.56 6.28
N VAL A 80 0.22 -3.42 7.29
CA VAL A 80 -0.76 -4.48 7.57
C VAL A 80 -1.21 -4.32 9.01
N ILE A 81 -2.52 -4.24 9.22
CA ILE A 81 -3.12 -4.18 10.55
C ILE A 81 -3.15 -5.61 11.13
N LEU A 82 -2.53 -5.80 12.27
CA LEU A 82 -2.49 -7.08 12.98
C LEU A 82 -3.59 -7.19 14.04
N GLN A 83 -4.02 -6.04 14.61
CA GLN A 83 -5.01 -5.99 15.69
C GLN A 83 -5.67 -4.61 15.74
N GLY A 84 -6.93 -4.58 16.19
CA GLY A 84 -7.68 -3.35 16.46
C GLY A 84 -8.30 -2.71 15.23
N THR A 85 -8.75 -1.47 15.37
CA THR A 85 -9.36 -0.67 14.30
C THR A 85 -8.64 0.67 14.18
N LEU A 86 -7.91 0.83 13.09
CA LEU A 86 -7.22 2.06 12.72
C LEU A 86 -8.12 2.92 11.84
N GLU A 87 -8.21 4.19 12.16
CA GLU A 87 -8.76 5.23 11.28
C GLU A 87 -7.62 6.15 10.83
N VAL A 88 -7.45 6.33 9.51
CA VAL A 88 -6.53 7.30 8.92
C VAL A 88 -7.36 8.42 8.32
N LYS A 89 -7.10 9.66 8.74
CA LYS A 89 -7.82 10.87 8.29
C LYS A 89 -6.86 11.84 7.62
N LEU A 90 -7.32 12.44 6.50
CA LEU A 90 -6.65 13.53 5.79
C LEU A 90 -7.19 14.90 6.24
N LYS A 91 -6.48 15.97 5.88
CA LYS A 91 -6.90 17.37 6.15
C LYS A 91 -8.19 17.79 5.40
N ASP A 92 -8.52 17.10 4.30
CA ASP A 92 -9.73 17.31 3.51
C ASP A 92 -10.93 16.45 3.97
N ASP A 93 -10.86 15.91 5.19
CA ASP A 93 -11.87 15.07 5.84
C ASP A 93 -12.09 13.69 5.21
N ARG A 94 -11.33 13.28 4.20
CA ARG A 94 -11.33 11.88 3.74
C ARG A 94 -10.83 10.98 4.85
N VAL A 95 -11.51 9.85 5.01
CA VAL A 95 -11.22 8.87 6.07
C VAL A 95 -11.13 7.48 5.49
N LYS A 96 -10.12 6.73 5.92
CA LYS A 96 -9.96 5.29 5.69
C LYS A 96 -9.95 4.56 7.01
N ARG A 97 -10.86 3.59 7.20
CA ARG A 97 -10.84 2.67 8.34
C ARG A 97 -10.32 1.31 7.92
N LEU A 98 -9.54 0.70 8.80
CA LEU A 98 -8.92 -0.61 8.59
C LEU A 98 -9.02 -1.43 9.87
N GLN A 99 -9.26 -2.74 9.68
CA GLN A 99 -9.32 -3.73 10.74
C GLN A 99 -8.18 -4.75 10.60
N ALA A 100 -8.01 -5.59 11.61
CA ALA A 100 -7.03 -6.68 11.57
C ALA A 100 -7.17 -7.52 10.30
N GLY A 101 -6.05 -7.82 9.63
CA GLY A 101 -5.96 -8.53 8.35
C GLY A 101 -6.00 -7.62 7.11
N GLU A 102 -6.36 -6.35 7.24
CA GLU A 102 -6.38 -5.42 6.11
C GLU A 102 -5.01 -4.75 5.89
N ALA A 103 -4.72 -4.46 4.62
CA ALA A 103 -3.51 -3.77 4.19
C ALA A 103 -3.82 -2.34 3.72
N LEU A 104 -2.85 -1.45 3.91
CA LEU A 104 -2.90 -0.06 3.50
C LEU A 104 -1.67 0.30 2.69
N ILE A 105 -1.88 1.03 1.58
CA ILE A 105 -0.84 1.85 0.95
C ILE A 105 -1.09 3.28 1.38
N GLU A 106 -0.20 3.81 2.21
CA GLU A 106 -0.30 5.16 2.77
C GLU A 106 -0.20 6.23 1.69
N VAL A 107 -0.73 7.40 2.01
CA VAL A 107 -0.59 8.60 1.17
C VAL A 107 0.85 9.13 1.24
N VAL A 108 1.36 9.63 0.12
CA VAL A 108 2.71 10.21 0.03
C VAL A 108 2.63 11.73 0.02
N ASN A 109 3.48 12.40 0.79
CA ASN A 109 3.54 13.87 0.93
C ASN A 109 2.20 14.55 1.31
N THR A 110 1.24 13.80 1.83
CA THR A 110 -0.07 14.30 2.26
C THR A 110 -0.19 14.20 3.78
N ASP A 111 -0.60 15.30 4.42
CA ASP A 111 -0.78 15.33 5.87
C ASP A 111 -1.96 14.45 6.27
N HIS A 112 -1.69 13.58 7.22
CA HIS A 112 -2.68 12.65 7.77
C HIS A 112 -2.43 12.37 9.25
N VAL A 113 -3.44 11.79 9.90
CA VAL A 113 -3.38 11.34 11.29
C VAL A 113 -3.97 9.95 11.38
N GLY A 114 -3.29 9.03 12.06
CA GLY A 114 -3.79 7.71 12.41
C GLY A 114 -4.36 7.70 13.81
N ARG A 115 -5.58 7.21 14.00
CA ARG A 115 -6.26 7.13 15.29
C ARG A 115 -6.77 5.72 15.57
N ASN A 116 -6.58 5.25 16.79
CA ASN A 116 -7.26 4.05 17.25
C ASN A 116 -8.70 4.41 17.65
N VAL A 117 -9.67 3.92 16.88
CA VAL A 117 -11.11 4.15 17.12
C VAL A 117 -11.81 2.95 17.76
N GLY A 118 -11.04 1.93 18.15
CA GLY A 118 -11.52 0.76 18.88
C GLY A 118 -11.25 0.84 20.39
N ASP A 119 -11.58 -0.23 21.08
CA ASP A 119 -11.44 -0.41 22.53
C ASP A 119 -10.22 -1.25 22.95
N ILE A 120 -9.50 -1.80 21.97
CA ILE A 120 -8.24 -2.55 22.17
C ILE A 120 -7.10 -1.84 21.42
N PRO A 121 -5.82 -2.08 21.76
CA PRO A 121 -4.70 -1.50 21.03
C PRO A 121 -4.73 -1.85 19.54
N VAL A 122 -4.47 -0.85 18.67
CA VAL A 122 -4.10 -1.10 17.28
C VAL A 122 -2.67 -1.56 17.24
N LYS A 123 -2.41 -2.69 16.56
CA LYS A 123 -1.05 -3.15 16.23
C LYS A 123 -0.92 -3.27 14.73
N LEU A 124 0.15 -2.71 14.19
CA LEU A 124 0.43 -2.81 12.76
C LEU A 124 1.93 -2.97 12.50
N VAL A 125 2.24 -3.59 11.37
CA VAL A 125 3.58 -3.59 10.79
C VAL A 125 3.56 -2.65 9.60
N LEU A 126 4.55 -1.77 9.52
CA LEU A 126 4.69 -0.76 8.48
C LEU A 126 6.08 -0.85 7.85
N PHE A 127 6.15 -0.82 6.53
CA PHE A 127 7.39 -0.75 5.76
C PHE A 127 7.43 0.52 4.94
N TYR A 128 8.52 1.25 5.00
CA TYR A 128 8.82 2.39 4.15
C TYR A 128 9.75 1.96 3.01
N ALA A 129 9.42 2.36 1.79
CA ALA A 129 10.28 2.20 0.60
C ALA A 129 10.95 3.54 0.29
N GLY A 130 12.03 3.83 1.00
CA GLY A 130 12.80 5.07 0.89
C GLY A 130 14.15 4.88 0.21
N VAL A 131 15.01 5.88 0.40
CA VAL A 131 16.41 5.87 0.00
C VAL A 131 17.30 6.26 1.17
N VAL A 132 18.54 5.81 1.16
CA VAL A 132 19.53 6.09 2.22
C VAL A 132 19.60 7.58 2.54
N GLY A 133 19.47 7.89 3.83
CA GLY A 133 19.52 9.27 4.33
C GLY A 133 18.25 10.10 4.17
N GLN A 134 17.18 9.56 3.63
CA GLN A 134 15.90 10.26 3.50
C GLN A 134 15.07 10.14 4.78
N ALA A 135 14.45 11.23 5.21
CA ALA A 135 13.48 11.20 6.30
C ALA A 135 12.26 10.37 5.90
N LEU A 136 11.79 9.50 6.81
CA LEU A 136 10.63 8.64 6.57
C LEU A 136 9.32 9.31 7.00
N THR A 137 9.39 10.24 7.94
CA THR A 137 8.24 10.96 8.48
C THR A 137 8.64 12.40 8.78
N THR A 138 7.77 13.34 8.47
CA THR A 138 7.86 14.73 8.88
C THR A 138 6.60 15.12 9.64
N GLN A 139 6.75 15.71 10.81
CA GLN A 139 5.61 16.21 11.59
C GLN A 139 5.29 17.65 11.18
N GLU A 140 4.01 17.99 11.25
CA GLU A 140 3.59 19.38 11.19
C GLU A 140 4.15 20.11 12.43
N LYS A 141 4.90 21.18 12.20
CA LYS A 141 5.33 22.01 13.33
C LYS A 141 4.11 22.74 13.90
N PRO A 142 3.98 22.79 15.24
CA PRO A 142 2.89 23.52 15.89
C PRO A 142 2.88 25.02 15.55
#